data_400beda45ee313f3c80528402c9ea355
#
_entry.id   400beda45ee313f3c80528402c9ea355
#
_cell.length_a   1.000
_cell.length_b   1.000
_cell.length_c   1.000
_cell.angle_alpha   90.00
_cell.angle_beta   90.00
_cell.angle_gamma   90.00
#
_symmetry.space_group_name_H-M   'P 1'
#
loop_
_entity.id
_entity.type
_entity.pdbx_description
1 polymer ?
#
loop_
_entity_poly.entity_id
_entity_poly.type
_entity_poly.pdbx_seq_one_letter_code
_entity_poly.pdbx_strand_id
1 'polypeptide(L)'
;MKTTIIKSPEIIAEVKEKKEEKYRVVILTVSPSESEKVKVYHTSRVIEETAKKLGIDVYLLFLNGAYLKRSEDGGRTIHNEDDEEGFAVSYKDTIAIVRGGVNRKEVFKDLLSQLENAGIATINSRDCLEICSDKYRTSLMLADAGLRTPVTVLVPNEKGGSLAFEKLGSDYPVILKTNTGTKGVGVLFVESERGLESMVQLLYKLDENIALLLQSYIKTKFDVRVMIINNKIIGAMQRNGVEGDFRSNYSQGATIEEYELSDIERENCIRAAKIVGGSWVGVDFIPAEDNEKDQPYILEVNSSPGTKGFQEATKIDTIKNLLEIYKDKSNWWNQPTLCGVWETFEHEIFGNLIGKMDTGNSSETSVIHADEIEVKDKNVIWSLNGKKVKSKLVKMKDIKLGGFRNREETRPVVEIEIKFQQTKHKYLFTLDDRGGKTPLLMNRHFMTELNLAVDPSRKFILTEKIDE
;
A
#
# COMPACT_ATOMS: atom_id res chain seq x y z
N MET A 1 -50.74 -39.84 -29.79
CA MET A 1 -49.71 -39.73 -28.73
C MET A 1 -49.61 -38.25 -28.34
N LYS A 2 -50.09 -37.90 -27.17
CA LYS A 2 -50.02 -36.51 -26.63
C LYS A 2 -48.72 -36.37 -25.84
N THR A 3 -47.85 -35.49 -26.28
CA THR A 3 -46.59 -35.20 -25.59
C THR A 3 -46.87 -34.21 -24.50
N THR A 4 -46.70 -34.62 -23.25
CA THR A 4 -46.86 -33.78 -22.06
C THR A 4 -45.51 -33.03 -21.84
N ILE A 5 -45.51 -31.70 -21.96
CA ILE A 5 -44.40 -30.87 -21.63
C ILE A 5 -44.39 -30.64 -20.11
N ILE A 6 -43.37 -31.17 -19.44
CA ILE A 6 -43.12 -30.90 -18.03
C ILE A 6 -42.39 -29.56 -17.94
N LYS A 7 -43.02 -28.52 -17.37
CA LYS A 7 -42.39 -27.26 -17.02
C LYS A 7 -41.43 -27.47 -15.83
N SER A 8 -40.18 -27.13 -16.02
CA SER A 8 -39.19 -27.05 -14.93
C SER A 8 -39.58 -25.94 -13.95
N PRO A 9 -39.37 -26.11 -12.64
CA PRO A 9 -39.62 -25.03 -11.68
C PRO A 9 -38.55 -23.93 -11.88
N GLU A 10 -39.01 -22.70 -12.00
CA GLU A 10 -38.19 -21.51 -11.96
C GLU A 10 -37.51 -21.43 -10.59
N ILE A 11 -36.19 -21.56 -10.58
CA ILE A 11 -35.36 -21.21 -9.41
C ILE A 11 -35.30 -19.70 -9.35
N ILE A 12 -36.15 -19.09 -8.53
CA ILE A 12 -36.02 -17.70 -8.13
C ILE A 12 -34.81 -17.65 -7.19
N ALA A 13 -33.66 -17.28 -7.76
CA ALA A 13 -32.50 -16.92 -6.95
C ALA A 13 -32.87 -15.62 -6.22
N GLU A 14 -33.13 -15.68 -4.93
CA GLU A 14 -33.13 -14.52 -4.06
C GLU A 14 -31.77 -13.83 -4.22
N VAL A 15 -31.77 -12.72 -4.93
CA VAL A 15 -30.68 -11.76 -4.90
C VAL A 15 -30.72 -11.15 -3.50
N LYS A 16 -29.95 -11.71 -2.58
CA LYS A 16 -29.65 -11.06 -1.32
C LYS A 16 -28.99 -9.73 -1.67
N GLU A 17 -29.70 -8.63 -1.44
CA GLU A 17 -29.10 -7.30 -1.42
C GLU A 17 -27.83 -7.38 -0.57
N LYS A 18 -26.66 -7.23 -1.23
CA LYS A 18 -25.41 -7.04 -0.50
C LYS A 18 -25.61 -5.76 0.30
N LYS A 19 -25.76 -5.89 1.63
CA LYS A 19 -25.62 -4.75 2.53
C LYS A 19 -24.30 -4.08 2.14
N GLU A 20 -24.35 -2.82 1.70
CA GLU A 20 -23.15 -2.02 1.48
C GLU A 20 -22.38 -2.03 2.80
N GLU A 21 -21.27 -2.74 2.84
CA GLU A 21 -20.40 -2.76 4.00
C GLU A 21 -19.79 -1.36 4.12
N LYS A 22 -20.22 -0.63 5.15
CA LYS A 22 -19.68 0.69 5.47
C LYS A 22 -18.19 0.53 5.77
N TYR A 23 -17.34 1.30 5.09
CA TYR A 23 -15.94 1.44 5.45
C TYR A 23 -15.72 2.77 6.18
N ARG A 24 -14.61 2.87 6.90
CA ARG A 24 -14.22 4.01 7.72
C ARG A 24 -12.90 4.58 7.25
N VAL A 25 -12.70 5.86 7.42
CA VAL A 25 -11.51 6.57 6.97
C VAL A 25 -10.83 7.28 8.13
N VAL A 26 -9.56 7.01 8.32
CA VAL A 26 -8.68 7.78 9.20
C VAL A 26 -7.82 8.69 8.34
N ILE A 27 -7.77 9.98 8.63
CA ILE A 27 -6.92 10.94 7.91
C ILE A 27 -5.77 11.33 8.83
N LEU A 28 -4.55 10.85 8.51
CA LEU A 28 -3.34 11.25 9.22
C LEU A 28 -2.85 12.59 8.69
N THR A 29 -2.76 13.56 9.58
CA THR A 29 -2.29 14.92 9.25
C THR A 29 -1.60 15.54 10.45
N VAL A 30 -0.93 16.67 10.28
CA VAL A 30 -0.42 17.46 11.42
C VAL A 30 -1.43 18.53 11.80
N SER A 31 -1.54 18.78 13.11
CA SER A 31 -2.37 19.86 13.63
C SER A 31 -1.91 21.20 13.04
N PRO A 32 -2.82 22.11 12.74
CA PRO A 32 -2.46 23.45 12.29
C PRO A 32 -1.65 24.17 13.38
N SER A 33 -0.35 24.26 13.18
CA SER A 33 0.49 25.19 13.95
C SER A 33 0.41 26.59 13.32
N GLU A 34 0.76 27.69 13.92
CA GLU A 34 0.34 29.06 13.47
C GLU A 34 0.84 29.66 12.14
N SER A 35 1.82 29.17 11.43
CA SER A 35 2.36 29.85 10.24
C SER A 35 2.32 29.10 8.90
N GLU A 36 2.34 27.73 8.88
CA GLU A 36 2.48 26.96 7.60
C GLU A 36 1.22 26.21 7.12
N LYS A 37 0.13 26.44 7.65
CA LYS A 37 -0.91 25.56 8.15
C LYS A 37 -2.11 25.32 7.28
N VAL A 38 -2.43 26.31 6.53
CA VAL A 38 -3.71 26.37 5.83
C VAL A 38 -3.78 25.36 4.69
N LYS A 39 -2.66 25.05 3.99
CA LYS A 39 -2.75 24.20 2.77
C LYS A 39 -2.82 22.69 3.04
N VAL A 40 -2.00 22.16 3.96
CA VAL A 40 -2.01 20.71 4.25
C VAL A 40 -3.29 20.34 4.96
N TYR A 41 -3.65 21.11 5.97
CA TYR A 41 -4.91 20.97 6.70
C TYR A 41 -6.14 21.17 5.83
N HIS A 42 -6.08 22.09 4.86
CA HIS A 42 -7.18 22.32 3.92
C HIS A 42 -7.53 21.03 3.13
N THR A 43 -6.55 20.34 2.56
CA THR A 43 -6.84 19.10 1.83
C THR A 43 -7.42 18.02 2.74
N SER A 44 -6.92 17.88 3.97
CA SER A 44 -7.47 16.95 4.96
C SER A 44 -8.93 17.26 5.29
N ARG A 45 -9.27 18.54 5.42
CA ARG A 45 -10.66 18.99 5.60
C ARG A 45 -11.54 18.68 4.39
N VAL A 46 -11.05 18.89 3.18
CA VAL A 46 -11.80 18.54 1.96
C VAL A 46 -12.09 17.05 1.91
N ILE A 47 -11.12 16.20 2.29
CA ILE A 47 -11.34 14.75 2.38
C ILE A 47 -12.40 14.42 3.43
N GLU A 48 -12.31 15.01 4.62
CA GLU A 48 -13.27 14.84 5.71
C GLU A 48 -14.69 15.22 5.28
N GLU A 49 -14.85 16.41 4.71
CA GLU A 49 -16.15 16.92 4.26
C GLU A 49 -16.75 16.06 3.15
N THR A 50 -15.90 15.59 2.20
CA THR A 50 -16.36 14.72 1.12
C THR A 50 -16.75 13.35 1.64
N ALA A 51 -15.98 12.77 2.57
CA ALA A 51 -16.29 11.51 3.22
C ALA A 51 -17.65 11.58 3.97
N LYS A 52 -17.86 12.64 4.75
CA LYS A 52 -19.14 12.89 5.44
C LYS A 52 -20.33 13.00 4.48
N LYS A 53 -20.15 13.70 3.35
CA LYS A 53 -21.21 13.80 2.30
C LYS A 53 -21.53 12.47 1.67
N LEU A 54 -20.56 11.56 1.59
CA LEU A 54 -20.73 10.19 1.09
C LEU A 54 -21.22 9.20 2.16
N GLY A 55 -21.48 9.66 3.39
CA GLY A 55 -21.92 8.82 4.51
C GLY A 55 -20.83 7.89 5.06
N ILE A 56 -19.57 8.23 4.82
CA ILE A 56 -18.38 7.50 5.31
C ILE A 56 -18.02 8.03 6.68
N ASP A 57 -17.84 7.14 7.64
CA ASP A 57 -17.34 7.48 8.98
C ASP A 57 -15.86 7.89 8.89
N VAL A 58 -15.50 9.05 9.42
CA VAL A 58 -14.19 9.64 9.23
C VAL A 58 -13.63 10.24 10.52
N TYR A 59 -12.34 10.00 10.76
CA TYR A 59 -11.60 10.53 11.90
C TYR A 59 -10.33 11.25 11.46
N LEU A 60 -10.15 12.49 11.93
CA LEU A 60 -8.91 13.26 11.74
C LEU A 60 -7.94 12.93 12.87
N LEU A 61 -6.83 12.27 12.55
CA LEU A 61 -5.75 11.96 13.50
C LEU A 61 -4.62 12.98 13.35
N PHE A 62 -4.40 13.77 14.39
CA PHE A 62 -3.33 14.77 14.42
C PHE A 62 -2.05 14.17 14.97
N LEU A 63 -1.08 13.90 14.10
CA LEU A 63 0.17 13.21 14.42
C LEU A 63 0.97 13.83 15.59
N ASN A 64 0.84 15.14 15.79
CA ASN A 64 1.44 15.85 16.90
C ASN A 64 0.52 15.80 18.15
N GLY A 65 0.52 14.74 18.86
CA GLY A 65 -0.33 14.44 20.01
C GLY A 65 -1.12 13.14 19.85
N ALA A 66 -1.00 12.47 18.69
CA ALA A 66 -1.67 11.20 18.47
C ALA A 66 -0.97 10.04 19.16
N TYR A 67 -1.77 9.10 19.62
CA TYR A 67 -1.27 7.81 20.11
C TYR A 67 -2.20 6.66 19.69
N LEU A 68 -1.67 5.45 19.73
CA LEU A 68 -2.40 4.21 19.48
C LEU A 68 -2.44 3.39 20.77
N LYS A 69 -3.63 2.90 21.13
CA LYS A 69 -3.86 2.03 22.27
C LYS A 69 -4.29 0.65 21.80
N ARG A 70 -3.74 -0.38 22.40
CA ARG A 70 -4.15 -1.77 22.17
C ARG A 70 -4.91 -2.26 23.41
N SER A 71 -6.08 -2.83 23.22
CA SER A 71 -6.84 -3.51 24.26
C SER A 71 -6.37 -4.96 24.46
N GLU A 72 -6.74 -5.57 25.59
CA GLU A 72 -6.33 -6.95 25.93
C GLU A 72 -6.88 -8.00 24.94
N ASP A 73 -8.04 -7.75 24.36
CA ASP A 73 -8.67 -8.59 23.32
C ASP A 73 -8.03 -8.43 21.93
N GLY A 74 -7.00 -7.58 21.80
CA GLY A 74 -6.29 -7.31 20.55
C GLY A 74 -6.88 -6.20 19.71
N GLY A 75 -7.99 -5.57 20.13
CA GLY A 75 -8.55 -4.39 19.49
C GLY A 75 -7.57 -3.20 19.51
N ARG A 76 -7.75 -2.27 18.61
CA ARG A 76 -6.93 -1.04 18.54
C ARG A 76 -7.80 0.19 18.42
N THR A 77 -7.42 1.22 19.18
CA THR A 77 -8.00 2.56 19.08
C THR A 77 -6.90 3.58 18.85
N ILE A 78 -7.21 4.58 18.06
CA ILE A 78 -6.34 5.75 17.83
C ILE A 78 -6.96 6.95 18.52
N HIS A 79 -6.13 7.82 19.02
CA HIS A 79 -6.54 8.96 19.86
C HIS A 79 -5.78 10.21 19.45
N ASN A 80 -6.45 11.34 19.47
CA ASN A 80 -5.81 12.65 19.60
C ASN A 80 -5.53 12.94 21.09
N GLU A 81 -4.73 13.94 21.39
CA GLU A 81 -4.27 14.29 22.74
C GLU A 81 -5.42 14.43 23.75
N ASP A 82 -6.51 15.05 23.34
CA ASP A 82 -7.68 15.35 24.19
C ASP A 82 -8.86 14.37 24.00
N ASP A 83 -8.66 13.26 23.28
CA ASP A 83 -9.71 12.30 22.95
C ASP A 83 -9.54 10.99 23.74
N GLU A 84 -10.26 10.89 24.87
CA GLU A 84 -10.21 9.72 25.75
C GLU A 84 -10.91 8.48 25.15
N GLU A 85 -11.98 8.67 24.38
CA GLU A 85 -12.71 7.55 23.75
C GLU A 85 -11.93 6.96 22.58
N GLY A 86 -11.35 7.83 21.76
CA GLY A 86 -10.63 7.45 20.55
C GLY A 86 -11.51 6.88 19.46
N PHE A 87 -10.87 6.45 18.39
CA PHE A 87 -11.51 5.86 17.23
C PHE A 87 -11.02 4.43 17.03
N ALA A 88 -11.94 3.47 17.12
CA ALA A 88 -11.61 2.06 16.90
C ALA A 88 -11.23 1.81 15.44
N VAL A 89 -10.11 1.13 15.19
CA VAL A 89 -9.62 0.80 13.85
C VAL A 89 -9.53 -0.71 13.66
N SER A 90 -9.88 -1.17 12.46
CA SER A 90 -9.84 -2.58 12.10
C SER A 90 -9.47 -2.74 10.62
N TYR A 91 -8.62 -3.74 10.32
CA TYR A 91 -8.30 -4.09 8.93
C TYR A 91 -9.53 -4.48 8.09
N LYS A 92 -10.65 -4.84 8.73
CA LYS A 92 -11.88 -5.27 8.06
C LYS A 92 -12.68 -4.11 7.45
N ASP A 93 -12.54 -2.92 8.01
CA ASP A 93 -13.41 -1.79 7.64
C ASP A 93 -12.74 -0.42 7.63
N THR A 94 -11.46 -0.31 7.98
CA THR A 94 -10.77 0.97 8.11
C THR A 94 -9.63 1.11 7.11
N ILE A 95 -9.55 2.26 6.45
CA ILE A 95 -8.38 2.70 5.68
C ILE A 95 -7.80 3.97 6.30
N ALA A 96 -6.50 4.18 6.12
CA ALA A 96 -5.81 5.37 6.58
C ALA A 96 -5.26 6.19 5.40
N ILE A 97 -5.68 7.44 5.27
CA ILE A 97 -5.20 8.37 4.24
C ILE A 97 -4.17 9.29 4.85
N VAL A 98 -2.95 9.28 4.30
CA VAL A 98 -1.83 10.08 4.80
C VAL A 98 -1.71 11.40 4.05
N ARG A 99 -1.80 12.52 4.76
CA ARG A 99 -1.83 13.87 4.16
C ARG A 99 -0.82 14.83 4.77
N GLY A 100 0.45 14.61 4.46
CA GLY A 100 1.53 15.52 4.80
C GLY A 100 1.95 15.50 6.27
N GLY A 101 3.19 15.90 6.51
CA GLY A 101 3.75 15.97 7.85
C GLY A 101 4.31 14.68 8.43
N VAL A 102 3.96 13.50 7.90
CA VAL A 102 4.42 12.21 8.41
C VAL A 102 5.95 12.10 8.36
N ASN A 103 6.58 12.59 7.30
CA ASN A 103 8.05 12.59 7.17
C ASN A 103 8.78 13.62 8.05
N ARG A 104 8.06 14.43 8.83
CA ARG A 104 8.69 15.45 9.69
C ARG A 104 9.37 14.88 10.94
N LYS A 105 8.88 13.76 11.45
CA LYS A 105 9.43 13.09 12.64
C LYS A 105 9.35 11.58 12.50
N GLU A 106 10.33 10.85 13.00
CA GLU A 106 10.32 9.38 13.00
C GLU A 106 9.11 8.82 13.74
N VAL A 107 8.72 9.38 14.89
CA VAL A 107 7.55 8.94 15.65
C VAL A 107 6.25 8.98 14.85
N PHE A 108 6.13 9.87 13.87
CA PHE A 108 4.96 9.91 12.98
C PHE A 108 4.96 8.75 11.99
N LYS A 109 6.15 8.39 11.48
CA LYS A 109 6.33 7.21 10.64
C LYS A 109 6.11 5.92 11.43
N ASP A 110 6.52 5.89 12.70
CA ASP A 110 6.30 4.75 13.58
C ASP A 110 4.80 4.55 13.86
N LEU A 111 4.03 5.62 14.09
CA LEU A 111 2.59 5.52 14.24
C LEU A 111 1.92 4.96 12.96
N LEU A 112 2.36 5.41 11.78
CA LEU A 112 1.90 4.86 10.51
C LEU A 112 2.23 3.36 10.41
N SER A 113 3.47 2.97 10.75
CA SER A 113 3.88 1.56 10.78
C SER A 113 3.03 0.71 11.74
N GLN A 114 2.63 1.26 12.88
CA GLN A 114 1.74 0.55 13.82
C GLN A 114 0.35 0.31 13.22
N LEU A 115 -0.17 1.23 12.41
CA LEU A 115 -1.41 1.01 11.66
C LEU A 115 -1.23 -0.05 10.58
N GLU A 116 -0.14 -0.02 9.83
CA GLU A 116 0.18 -1.03 8.82
C GLU A 116 0.35 -2.43 9.44
N ASN A 117 1.06 -2.53 10.56
CA ASN A 117 1.21 -3.78 11.32
C ASN A 117 -0.13 -4.28 11.90
N ALA A 118 -1.10 -3.39 12.06
CA ALA A 118 -2.47 -3.74 12.42
C ALA A 118 -3.30 -4.24 11.24
N GLY A 119 -2.73 -4.27 10.04
CA GLY A 119 -3.40 -4.64 8.81
C GLY A 119 -4.24 -3.51 8.19
N ILE A 120 -4.14 -2.28 8.69
CA ILE A 120 -4.88 -1.14 8.14
C ILE A 120 -4.28 -0.75 6.79
N ALA A 121 -5.10 -0.70 5.76
CA ALA A 121 -4.68 -0.23 4.45
C ALA A 121 -4.33 1.26 4.50
N THR A 122 -3.12 1.61 4.09
CA THR A 122 -2.61 2.98 4.12
C THR A 122 -2.46 3.57 2.72
N ILE A 123 -2.83 4.82 2.57
CA ILE A 123 -2.78 5.58 1.32
C ILE A 123 -2.00 6.89 1.58
N ASN A 124 -0.66 6.90 1.39
CA ASN A 124 0.24 5.84 0.97
C ASN A 124 0.91 5.16 2.17
N SER A 125 1.60 4.03 1.90
CA SER A 125 2.38 3.33 2.90
C SER A 125 3.62 4.11 3.36
N ARG A 126 4.17 3.72 4.53
CA ARG A 126 5.44 4.27 5.02
C ARG A 126 6.56 4.17 3.97
N ASP A 127 6.74 3.00 3.37
CA ASP A 127 7.78 2.78 2.36
C ASP A 127 7.61 3.71 1.15
N CYS A 128 6.39 3.84 0.64
CA CYS A 128 6.11 4.78 -0.45
C CYS A 128 6.45 6.23 -0.07
N LEU A 129 6.08 6.65 1.15
CA LEU A 129 6.38 7.99 1.63
C LEU A 129 7.89 8.24 1.75
N GLU A 130 8.65 7.26 2.26
CA GLU A 130 10.10 7.34 2.39
C GLU A 130 10.81 7.36 1.04
N ILE A 131 10.41 6.48 0.12
CA ILE A 131 10.96 6.45 -1.25
C ILE A 131 10.70 7.79 -1.95
N CYS A 132 9.46 8.24 -1.98
CA CYS A 132 9.09 9.47 -2.68
C CYS A 132 9.64 10.74 -2.03
N SER A 133 10.03 10.73 -0.75
CA SER A 133 10.66 11.87 -0.08
C SER A 133 12.14 12.03 -0.42
N ASP A 134 12.78 10.96 -0.87
CA ASP A 134 14.19 10.92 -1.28
C ASP A 134 14.28 10.91 -2.81
N LYS A 135 14.63 12.06 -3.41
CA LYS A 135 14.68 12.23 -4.86
C LYS A 135 15.76 11.38 -5.52
N TYR A 136 16.90 11.17 -4.84
CA TYR A 136 17.97 10.34 -5.38
C TYR A 136 17.55 8.88 -5.43
N ARG A 137 17.03 8.35 -4.31
CA ARG A 137 16.52 6.99 -4.21
C ARG A 137 15.42 6.73 -5.25
N THR A 138 14.45 7.64 -5.37
CA THR A 138 13.38 7.54 -6.37
C THR A 138 13.95 7.51 -7.79
N SER A 139 14.86 8.43 -8.14
CA SER A 139 15.46 8.49 -9.47
C SER A 139 16.21 7.19 -9.84
N LEU A 140 16.99 6.63 -8.90
CA LEU A 140 17.70 5.37 -9.10
C LEU A 140 16.73 4.19 -9.30
N MET A 141 15.73 4.05 -8.44
CA MET A 141 14.74 2.97 -8.54
C MET A 141 13.99 3.00 -9.87
N LEU A 142 13.63 4.18 -10.35
CA LEU A 142 12.97 4.34 -11.65
C LEU A 142 13.91 3.98 -12.80
N ALA A 143 15.16 4.44 -12.76
CA ALA A 143 16.17 4.14 -13.77
C ALA A 143 16.51 2.64 -13.81
N ASP A 144 16.71 2.00 -12.65
CA ASP A 144 16.98 0.55 -12.55
C ASP A 144 15.82 -0.29 -13.10
N ALA A 145 14.60 0.22 -13.02
CA ALA A 145 13.43 -0.39 -13.64
C ALA A 145 13.29 -0.09 -15.15
N GLY A 146 14.24 0.61 -15.75
CA GLY A 146 14.26 0.94 -17.18
C GLY A 146 13.33 2.09 -17.60
N LEU A 147 12.91 2.94 -16.64
CA LEU A 147 12.23 4.19 -16.96
C LEU A 147 13.26 5.29 -17.24
N ARG A 148 12.97 6.14 -18.21
CA ARG A 148 13.84 7.26 -18.57
C ARG A 148 13.72 8.35 -17.50
N THR A 149 14.81 8.69 -16.86
CA THR A 149 14.92 9.79 -15.88
C THR A 149 16.08 10.70 -16.27
N PRO A 150 16.09 11.98 -15.89
CA PRO A 150 17.27 12.80 -16.03
C PRO A 150 18.43 12.18 -15.24
N VAL A 151 19.64 12.13 -15.83
CA VAL A 151 20.82 11.62 -15.13
C VAL A 151 21.02 12.39 -13.84
N THR A 152 21.19 11.70 -12.73
CA THR A 152 21.27 12.30 -11.39
C THR A 152 22.46 11.74 -10.63
N VAL A 153 23.27 12.62 -10.05
CA VAL A 153 24.48 12.29 -9.28
C VAL A 153 24.43 12.99 -7.92
N LEU A 154 24.88 12.32 -6.87
CA LEU A 154 25.08 12.97 -5.56
C LEU A 154 26.31 13.88 -5.63
N VAL A 155 26.20 15.06 -5.04
CA VAL A 155 27.38 15.90 -4.74
C VAL A 155 27.98 15.41 -3.44
N PRO A 156 29.19 14.86 -3.44
CA PRO A 156 29.71 14.09 -2.30
C PRO A 156 30.07 14.94 -1.07
N ASN A 157 30.44 16.20 -1.25
CA ASN A 157 30.80 17.13 -0.19
C ASN A 157 30.91 18.58 -0.73
N GLU A 158 31.28 19.54 0.11
CA GLU A 158 31.39 20.96 -0.23
C GLU A 158 32.31 21.29 -1.42
N LYS A 159 33.31 20.43 -1.71
CA LYS A 159 34.29 20.57 -2.83
C LYS A 159 33.93 19.65 -4.00
N GLY A 160 32.85 18.91 -3.91
CA GLY A 160 32.49 17.85 -4.84
C GLY A 160 31.72 18.29 -6.09
N GLY A 161 31.53 19.59 -6.31
CA GLY A 161 30.75 20.10 -7.44
C GLY A 161 31.32 19.68 -8.80
N SER A 162 32.61 19.95 -9.05
CA SER A 162 33.27 19.57 -10.32
C SER A 162 33.33 18.06 -10.53
N LEU A 163 33.57 17.26 -9.47
CA LEU A 163 33.52 15.81 -9.56
C LEU A 163 32.12 15.30 -9.92
N ALA A 164 31.09 15.84 -9.28
CA ALA A 164 29.70 15.49 -9.59
C ALA A 164 29.35 15.84 -11.04
N PHE A 165 29.81 16.99 -11.54
CA PHE A 165 29.61 17.40 -12.93
C PHE A 165 30.32 16.46 -13.91
N GLU A 166 31.57 16.09 -13.65
CA GLU A 166 32.31 15.10 -14.45
C GLU A 166 31.51 13.76 -14.51
N LYS A 167 31.02 13.30 -13.38
CA LYS A 167 30.26 12.02 -13.29
C LYS A 167 28.85 12.13 -13.89
N LEU A 168 28.27 13.33 -13.94
CA LEU A 168 27.01 13.57 -14.61
C LEU A 168 27.11 13.32 -16.12
N GLY A 169 28.27 13.62 -16.73
CA GLY A 169 28.50 13.43 -18.18
C GLY A 169 27.59 14.27 -19.06
N SER A 170 27.22 15.45 -18.61
CA SER A 170 26.31 16.37 -19.30
C SER A 170 27.00 17.74 -19.47
N ASP A 171 26.44 18.57 -20.36
CA ASP A 171 26.86 19.94 -20.55
C ASP A 171 26.02 20.89 -19.65
N TYR A 172 26.54 22.10 -19.43
CA TYR A 172 25.75 23.17 -18.85
C TYR A 172 24.64 23.63 -19.83
N PRO A 173 23.47 24.05 -19.30
CA PRO A 173 23.13 24.18 -17.89
C PRO A 173 22.78 22.84 -17.21
N VAL A 174 22.89 22.79 -15.89
CA VAL A 174 22.50 21.67 -15.05
C VAL A 174 21.60 22.12 -13.90
N ILE A 175 20.92 21.19 -13.27
CA ILE A 175 20.07 21.45 -12.12
C ILE A 175 20.75 20.98 -10.83
N LEU A 176 20.99 21.90 -9.89
CA LEU A 176 21.41 21.59 -8.53
C LEU A 176 20.19 21.63 -7.61
N LYS A 177 19.93 20.57 -6.87
CA LYS A 177 18.76 20.48 -5.97
C LYS A 177 19.08 19.77 -4.66
N THR A 178 18.30 20.10 -3.61
CA THR A 178 18.35 19.34 -2.36
C THR A 178 17.66 17.97 -2.54
N ASN A 179 18.21 16.93 -1.91
CA ASN A 179 17.61 15.58 -1.95
C ASN A 179 16.21 15.57 -1.34
N THR A 180 16.02 16.29 -0.25
CA THR A 180 14.71 16.48 0.40
C THR A 180 14.21 17.90 0.15
N GLY A 181 12.90 18.09 0.10
CA GLY A 181 12.27 19.39 -0.13
C GLY A 181 11.05 19.30 -1.03
N THR A 182 10.16 20.29 -0.96
CA THR A 182 8.90 20.32 -1.70
C THR A 182 8.68 21.67 -2.37
N LYS A 183 7.84 21.71 -3.41
CA LYS A 183 7.38 22.94 -4.13
C LYS A 183 8.48 23.70 -4.86
N GLY A 184 9.55 23.04 -5.32
CA GLY A 184 10.65 23.69 -6.05
C GLY A 184 11.55 24.57 -5.18
N VAL A 185 11.39 24.57 -3.86
CA VAL A 185 12.35 25.20 -2.96
C VAL A 185 13.62 24.35 -2.95
N GLY A 186 14.79 25.03 -3.17
CA GLY A 186 16.08 24.33 -3.27
C GLY A 186 16.36 23.69 -4.63
N VAL A 187 15.72 24.13 -5.71
CA VAL A 187 16.07 23.79 -7.11
C VAL A 187 16.73 25.02 -7.75
N LEU A 188 17.97 24.84 -8.20
CA LEU A 188 18.81 25.91 -8.74
C LEU A 188 19.25 25.54 -10.17
N PHE A 189 19.18 26.51 -11.05
CA PHE A 189 19.66 26.41 -12.43
C PHE A 189 21.10 26.90 -12.47
N VAL A 190 22.00 26.11 -13.00
CA VAL A 190 23.44 26.38 -12.96
C VAL A 190 24.01 26.34 -14.37
N GLU A 191 24.60 27.46 -14.79
CA GLU A 191 25.08 27.67 -16.16
C GLU A 191 26.60 27.57 -16.30
N SER A 192 27.33 27.43 -15.18
CA SER A 192 28.78 27.39 -15.22
C SER A 192 29.40 26.65 -14.03
N GLU A 193 30.61 26.16 -14.22
CA GLU A 193 31.41 25.48 -13.19
C GLU A 193 31.60 26.36 -11.94
N ARG A 194 32.00 27.63 -12.14
CA ARG A 194 32.16 28.58 -10.99
C ARG A 194 30.86 28.81 -10.23
N GLY A 195 29.75 28.87 -10.95
CA GLY A 195 28.43 28.97 -10.33
C GLY A 195 28.10 27.73 -9.51
N LEU A 196 28.38 26.54 -10.05
CA LEU A 196 28.17 25.29 -9.34
C LEU A 196 28.98 25.21 -8.05
N GLU A 197 30.28 25.46 -8.12
CA GLU A 197 31.16 25.41 -6.95
C GLU A 197 30.70 26.39 -5.86
N SER A 198 30.41 27.64 -6.25
CA SER A 198 29.98 28.66 -5.31
C SER A 198 28.65 28.31 -4.61
N MET A 199 27.69 27.75 -5.36
CA MET A 199 26.39 27.34 -4.81
C MET A 199 26.54 26.12 -3.88
N VAL A 200 27.34 25.13 -4.26
CA VAL A 200 27.61 23.94 -3.44
C VAL A 200 28.26 24.34 -2.13
N GLN A 201 29.34 25.15 -2.16
CA GLN A 201 30.00 25.66 -0.96
C GLN A 201 29.08 26.44 -0.05
N LEU A 202 28.25 27.34 -0.63
CA LEU A 202 27.30 28.13 0.15
C LEU A 202 26.27 27.23 0.86
N LEU A 203 25.70 26.25 0.16
CA LEU A 203 24.69 25.36 0.72
C LEU A 203 25.25 24.48 1.83
N TYR A 204 26.43 23.90 1.65
CA TYR A 204 27.09 23.13 2.71
C TYR A 204 27.50 23.98 3.91
N LYS A 205 27.83 25.28 3.68
CA LYS A 205 28.12 26.19 4.78
C LYS A 205 26.90 26.56 5.60
N LEU A 206 25.71 26.55 4.97
CA LEU A 206 24.42 26.78 5.65
C LEU A 206 23.94 25.54 6.43
N ASP A 207 24.19 24.37 5.89
CA ASP A 207 23.84 23.09 6.51
C ASP A 207 24.86 22.02 6.07
N GLU A 208 25.76 21.62 6.98
CA GLU A 208 26.81 20.62 6.70
C GLU A 208 26.27 19.22 6.39
N ASN A 209 25.01 18.93 6.81
CA ASN A 209 24.33 17.67 6.59
C ASN A 209 23.44 17.68 5.35
N ILE A 210 23.47 18.74 4.57
CA ILE A 210 22.64 18.85 3.36
C ILE A 210 23.05 17.80 2.33
N ALA A 211 22.07 17.07 1.80
CA ALA A 211 22.29 16.20 0.67
C ALA A 211 21.94 16.94 -0.62
N LEU A 212 22.93 17.14 -1.50
CA LEU A 212 22.77 17.82 -2.77
C LEU A 212 22.85 16.85 -3.94
N LEU A 213 22.00 17.07 -4.93
CA LEU A 213 21.94 16.34 -6.19
C LEU A 213 22.28 17.28 -7.35
N LEU A 214 23.11 16.79 -8.25
CA LEU A 214 23.31 17.40 -9.55
C LEU A 214 22.56 16.57 -10.59
N GLN A 215 21.77 17.21 -11.45
CA GLN A 215 20.93 16.54 -12.43
C GLN A 215 21.06 17.20 -13.81
N SER A 216 21.05 16.38 -14.88
CA SER A 216 21.00 16.90 -16.24
C SER A 216 19.75 17.74 -16.47
N TYR A 217 19.92 18.89 -17.11
CA TYR A 217 18.80 19.75 -17.49
C TYR A 217 18.14 19.22 -18.77
N ILE A 218 16.85 18.97 -18.68
CA ILE A 218 16.02 18.64 -19.82
C ILE A 218 15.27 19.89 -20.26
N LYS A 219 15.61 20.41 -21.43
CA LYS A 219 14.95 21.59 -21.97
C LYS A 219 13.49 21.27 -22.29
N THR A 220 12.58 22.06 -21.82
CA THR A 220 11.16 21.90 -22.03
C THR A 220 10.41 23.23 -21.85
N LYS A 221 9.23 23.33 -22.46
CA LYS A 221 8.32 24.48 -22.26
C LYS A 221 7.30 24.21 -21.16
N PHE A 222 7.05 22.95 -20.85
CA PHE A 222 6.08 22.52 -19.86
C PHE A 222 6.45 21.15 -19.27
N ASP A 223 5.88 20.83 -18.16
CA ASP A 223 5.86 19.48 -17.61
C ASP A 223 4.41 19.00 -17.42
N VAL A 224 4.25 17.71 -17.21
CA VAL A 224 2.95 17.07 -17.05
C VAL A 224 2.89 16.38 -15.70
N ARG A 225 1.79 16.58 -14.96
CA ARG A 225 1.46 15.83 -13.74
C ARG A 225 0.31 14.90 -13.99
N VAL A 226 0.53 13.60 -13.78
CA VAL A 226 -0.49 12.54 -13.87
C VAL A 226 -0.95 12.18 -12.47
N MET A 227 -2.25 12.21 -12.24
CA MET A 227 -2.84 11.74 -10.98
C MET A 227 -3.20 10.26 -11.12
N ILE A 228 -2.66 9.45 -10.21
CA ILE A 228 -2.86 8.00 -10.19
C ILE A 228 -3.41 7.57 -8.84
N ILE A 229 -4.50 6.80 -8.85
CA ILE A 229 -5.11 6.19 -7.66
C ILE A 229 -5.27 4.70 -7.93
N ASN A 230 -4.68 3.87 -7.07
CA ASN A 230 -4.74 2.41 -7.18
C ASN A 230 -4.43 1.89 -8.60
N ASN A 231 -3.29 2.32 -9.16
CA ASN A 231 -2.84 2.00 -10.52
C ASN A 231 -3.78 2.46 -11.67
N LYS A 232 -4.78 3.29 -11.38
CA LYS A 232 -5.67 3.88 -12.38
C LYS A 232 -5.31 5.34 -12.57
N ILE A 233 -5.09 5.74 -13.81
CA ILE A 233 -4.93 7.14 -14.18
C ILE A 233 -6.28 7.83 -14.03
N ILE A 234 -6.32 8.87 -13.21
CA ILE A 234 -7.52 9.71 -13.01
C ILE A 234 -7.56 10.82 -14.04
N GLY A 235 -6.41 11.35 -14.42
CA GLY A 235 -6.25 12.39 -15.42
C GLY A 235 -4.83 12.91 -15.44
N ALA A 236 -4.55 13.86 -16.33
CA ALA A 236 -3.27 14.55 -16.43
C ALA A 236 -3.46 16.05 -16.63
N MET A 237 -2.55 16.85 -16.09
CA MET A 237 -2.49 18.29 -16.31
C MET A 237 -1.11 18.72 -16.77
N GLN A 238 -1.08 19.58 -17.77
CA GLN A 238 0.09 20.30 -18.22
C GLN A 238 0.29 21.52 -17.33
N ARG A 239 1.55 21.83 -17.02
CA ARG A 239 1.97 23.03 -16.28
C ARG A 239 2.95 23.80 -17.15
N ASN A 240 2.52 24.95 -17.68
CA ASN A 240 3.36 25.78 -18.54
C ASN A 240 4.23 26.68 -17.67
N GLY A 241 5.54 26.68 -17.91
CA GLY A 241 6.48 27.55 -17.22
C GLY A 241 6.17 29.03 -17.45
N VAL A 242 6.59 29.87 -16.50
CA VAL A 242 6.55 31.33 -16.69
C VAL A 242 7.77 31.73 -17.51
N GLU A 243 7.61 32.65 -18.46
CA GLU A 243 8.71 33.12 -19.30
C GLU A 243 9.84 33.67 -18.40
N GLY A 244 11.06 33.13 -18.58
CA GLY A 244 12.23 33.45 -17.75
C GLY A 244 12.42 32.59 -16.50
N ASP A 245 11.50 31.69 -16.15
CA ASP A 245 11.69 30.70 -15.10
C ASP A 245 11.78 29.27 -15.72
N PHE A 246 12.80 28.53 -15.34
CA PHE A 246 12.97 27.13 -15.78
C PHE A 246 12.04 26.15 -15.07
N ARG A 247 11.28 26.63 -14.06
CA ARG A 247 10.37 25.82 -13.24
C ARG A 247 8.92 26.01 -13.68
N SER A 248 8.18 24.92 -13.78
CA SER A 248 6.77 24.91 -14.17
C SER A 248 5.80 24.67 -13.01
N ASN A 249 6.17 25.12 -11.80
CA ASN A 249 5.33 24.92 -10.62
C ASN A 249 4.10 25.84 -10.58
N TYR A 250 2.89 25.28 -10.54
CA TYR A 250 1.64 26.02 -10.39
C TYR A 250 1.63 26.99 -9.22
N SER A 251 2.28 26.63 -8.10
CA SER A 251 2.39 27.53 -6.92
C SER A 251 3.17 28.81 -7.16
N GLN A 252 3.85 28.93 -8.30
CA GLN A 252 4.67 30.05 -8.73
C GLN A 252 4.06 30.82 -9.91
N GLY A 253 2.79 30.56 -10.27
CA GLY A 253 2.06 31.32 -11.29
C GLY A 253 2.03 30.65 -12.67
N ALA A 254 2.47 29.40 -12.80
CA ALA A 254 2.34 28.65 -14.07
C ALA A 254 0.87 28.50 -14.47
N THR A 255 0.57 28.58 -15.77
CA THR A 255 -0.74 28.25 -16.30
C THR A 255 -0.90 26.74 -16.38
N ILE A 256 -2.13 26.28 -16.18
CA ILE A 256 -2.45 24.85 -16.16
C ILE A 256 -3.59 24.55 -17.14
N GLU A 257 -3.51 23.40 -17.77
CA GLU A 257 -4.55 22.89 -18.66
C GLU A 257 -4.61 21.36 -18.61
N GLU A 258 -5.69 20.77 -19.08
CA GLU A 258 -5.80 19.31 -19.21
C GLU A 258 -4.82 18.81 -20.29
N TYR A 259 -4.23 17.64 -20.04
CA TYR A 259 -3.28 17.00 -20.95
C TYR A 259 -3.76 15.62 -21.38
N GLU A 260 -3.70 15.33 -22.67
CA GLU A 260 -4.02 14.01 -23.21
C GLU A 260 -2.75 13.15 -23.30
N LEU A 261 -2.72 12.06 -22.55
CA LEU A 261 -1.56 11.16 -22.48
C LEU A 261 -1.51 10.22 -23.68
N SER A 262 -0.34 10.05 -24.26
CA SER A 262 -0.03 8.95 -25.16
C SER A 262 0.02 7.60 -24.42
N ASP A 263 -0.04 6.48 -25.16
CA ASP A 263 0.00 5.14 -24.55
C ASP A 263 1.30 4.87 -23.79
N ILE A 264 2.44 5.34 -24.34
CA ILE A 264 3.74 5.16 -23.69
C ILE A 264 3.86 5.98 -22.39
N GLU A 265 3.33 7.18 -22.38
CA GLU A 265 3.28 8.02 -21.18
C GLU A 265 2.39 7.39 -20.10
N ARG A 266 1.22 6.86 -20.50
CA ARG A 266 0.33 6.11 -19.59
C ARG A 266 1.03 4.93 -18.96
N GLU A 267 1.67 4.10 -19.76
CA GLU A 267 2.39 2.91 -19.29
C GLU A 267 3.51 3.30 -18.32
N ASN A 268 4.35 4.28 -18.69
CA ASN A 268 5.49 4.69 -17.87
C ASN A 268 5.04 5.32 -16.53
N CYS A 269 3.98 6.12 -16.53
CA CYS A 269 3.44 6.70 -15.30
C CYS A 269 2.86 5.63 -14.35
N ILE A 270 2.11 4.64 -14.87
CA ILE A 270 1.62 3.51 -14.08
C ILE A 270 2.78 2.68 -13.53
N ARG A 271 3.82 2.42 -14.33
CA ARG A 271 5.03 1.72 -13.88
C ARG A 271 5.75 2.50 -12.78
N ALA A 272 5.92 3.81 -12.93
CA ALA A 272 6.53 4.65 -11.92
C ALA A 272 5.78 4.60 -10.58
N ALA A 273 4.44 4.69 -10.61
CA ALA A 273 3.61 4.56 -9.42
C ALA A 273 3.78 3.20 -8.74
N LYS A 274 3.84 2.11 -9.51
CA LYS A 274 4.04 0.74 -8.98
C LYS A 274 5.43 0.54 -8.36
N ILE A 275 6.48 1.08 -8.98
CA ILE A 275 7.87 0.97 -8.49
C ILE A 275 8.02 1.56 -7.09
N VAL A 276 7.36 2.67 -6.82
CA VAL A 276 7.39 3.30 -5.49
C VAL A 276 6.31 2.77 -4.53
N GLY A 277 5.50 1.80 -4.94
CA GLY A 277 4.39 1.28 -4.14
C GLY A 277 3.28 2.30 -3.88
N GLY A 278 3.05 3.22 -4.83
CA GLY A 278 2.14 4.35 -4.67
C GLY A 278 0.66 3.99 -4.86
N SER A 279 -0.14 4.14 -3.80
CA SER A 279 -1.59 3.96 -3.83
C SER A 279 -2.34 5.20 -4.32
N TRP A 280 -1.84 6.38 -4.00
CA TRP A 280 -2.30 7.68 -4.50
C TRP A 280 -1.11 8.59 -4.70
N VAL A 281 -0.72 8.80 -5.96
CA VAL A 281 0.48 9.56 -6.30
C VAL A 281 0.24 10.53 -7.46
N GLY A 282 1.09 11.55 -7.53
CA GLY A 282 1.26 12.39 -8.71
C GLY A 282 2.59 12.05 -9.36
N VAL A 283 2.59 11.64 -10.60
CA VAL A 283 3.81 11.41 -11.39
C VAL A 283 4.06 12.63 -12.26
N ASP A 284 5.24 13.23 -12.12
CA ASP A 284 5.66 14.38 -12.91
C ASP A 284 6.65 13.94 -13.99
N PHE A 285 6.40 14.34 -15.23
CA PHE A 285 7.27 14.01 -16.34
C PHE A 285 7.40 15.14 -17.37
N ILE A 286 8.47 15.10 -18.15
CA ILE A 286 8.64 15.90 -19.35
C ILE A 286 8.40 14.99 -20.56
N PRO A 287 7.48 15.36 -21.50
CA PRO A 287 7.28 14.62 -22.74
C PRO A 287 8.55 14.57 -23.59
N ALA A 288 8.68 13.54 -24.42
CA ALA A 288 9.74 13.49 -25.40
C ALA A 288 9.43 14.48 -26.55
N GLU A 289 10.38 15.38 -26.86
CA GLU A 289 10.14 16.42 -27.87
C GLU A 289 10.17 15.91 -29.32
N ASP A 290 10.95 14.85 -29.60
CA ASP A 290 11.34 14.50 -30.97
C ASP A 290 10.58 13.31 -31.57
N ASN A 291 9.91 12.48 -30.76
CA ASN A 291 9.18 11.32 -31.27
C ASN A 291 8.14 10.84 -30.24
N GLU A 292 6.89 10.72 -30.63
CA GLU A 292 5.80 10.18 -29.79
C GLU A 292 6.06 8.75 -29.27
N LYS A 293 7.02 8.03 -29.87
CA LYS A 293 7.44 6.68 -29.45
C LYS A 293 8.55 6.70 -28.40
N ASP A 294 9.15 7.85 -28.13
CA ASP A 294 10.19 7.96 -27.13
C ASP A 294 9.59 8.04 -25.73
N GLN A 295 10.29 7.43 -24.76
CA GLN A 295 9.84 7.45 -23.39
C GLN A 295 9.93 8.88 -22.81
N PRO A 296 8.92 9.33 -22.03
CA PRO A 296 9.00 10.58 -21.30
C PRO A 296 10.09 10.53 -20.24
N TYR A 297 10.64 11.68 -19.86
CA TYR A 297 11.53 11.79 -18.72
C TYR A 297 10.73 11.87 -17.41
N ILE A 298 10.68 10.83 -16.61
CA ILE A 298 10.05 10.87 -15.29
C ILE A 298 10.93 11.69 -14.34
N LEU A 299 10.39 12.77 -13.81
CA LEU A 299 11.09 13.71 -12.94
C LEU A 299 11.00 13.33 -11.46
N GLU A 300 9.78 13.02 -11.01
CA GLU A 300 9.51 12.65 -9.62
C GLU A 300 8.17 11.91 -9.49
N VAL A 301 8.03 11.18 -8.40
CA VAL A 301 6.75 10.64 -7.94
C VAL A 301 6.40 11.27 -6.60
N ASN A 302 5.26 11.92 -6.52
CA ASN A 302 4.82 12.65 -5.34
C ASN A 302 3.76 11.85 -4.58
N SER A 303 4.10 11.35 -3.39
CA SER A 303 3.21 10.55 -2.54
C SER A 303 2.12 11.33 -1.80
N SER A 304 2.11 12.66 -1.90
CA SER A 304 1.06 13.51 -1.31
C SER A 304 0.67 14.64 -2.28
N PRO A 305 0.13 14.29 -3.47
CA PRO A 305 -0.09 15.25 -4.54
C PRO A 305 -1.14 16.30 -4.16
N GLY A 306 -0.90 17.54 -4.59
CA GLY A 306 -1.89 18.60 -4.48
C GLY A 306 -3.04 18.40 -5.47
N THR A 307 -4.27 18.62 -5.03
CA THR A 307 -5.47 18.34 -5.83
C THR A 307 -6.09 19.60 -6.44
N LYS A 308 -5.84 20.78 -5.86
CA LYS A 308 -6.49 22.04 -6.28
C LYS A 308 -6.22 22.37 -7.74
N GLY A 309 -4.95 22.54 -8.13
CA GLY A 309 -4.59 22.86 -9.52
C GLY A 309 -5.00 21.76 -10.49
N PHE A 310 -4.88 20.51 -10.09
CA PHE A 310 -5.34 19.36 -10.89
C PHE A 310 -6.85 19.45 -11.19
N GLN A 311 -7.67 19.71 -10.17
CA GLN A 311 -9.11 19.86 -10.33
C GLN A 311 -9.48 21.14 -11.15
N GLU A 312 -8.71 22.20 -11.02
CA GLU A 312 -8.90 23.40 -11.84
C GLU A 312 -8.64 23.13 -13.33
N ALA A 313 -7.59 22.36 -13.66
CA ALA A 313 -7.24 22.02 -15.03
C ALA A 313 -8.20 21.00 -15.66
N THR A 314 -8.46 19.89 -14.95
CA THR A 314 -9.16 18.71 -15.49
C THR A 314 -10.65 18.67 -15.19
N LYS A 315 -11.14 19.51 -14.28
CA LYS A 315 -12.51 19.47 -13.71
C LYS A 315 -12.85 18.19 -12.95
N ILE A 316 -11.86 17.32 -12.67
CA ILE A 316 -12.04 16.03 -11.99
C ILE A 316 -11.93 16.22 -10.48
N ASP A 317 -12.94 15.77 -9.74
CA ASP A 317 -12.90 15.70 -8.28
C ASP A 317 -12.06 14.50 -7.82
N THR A 318 -10.78 14.73 -7.59
CA THR A 318 -9.82 13.70 -7.17
C THR A 318 -10.22 13.04 -5.86
N ILE A 319 -10.75 13.81 -4.89
CA ILE A 319 -11.09 13.29 -3.56
C ILE A 319 -12.31 12.37 -3.63
N LYS A 320 -13.32 12.75 -4.39
CA LYS A 320 -14.48 11.90 -4.61
C LYS A 320 -14.05 10.58 -5.29
N ASN A 321 -13.25 10.65 -6.34
CA ASN A 321 -12.71 9.46 -7.02
C ASN A 321 -11.91 8.56 -6.07
N LEU A 322 -11.05 9.15 -5.22
CA LEU A 322 -10.29 8.42 -4.22
C LEU A 322 -11.22 7.61 -3.31
N LEU A 323 -12.19 8.27 -2.68
CA LEU A 323 -13.10 7.63 -1.74
C LEU A 323 -13.99 6.58 -2.43
N GLU A 324 -14.44 6.81 -3.65
CA GLU A 324 -15.23 5.83 -4.40
C GLU A 324 -14.43 4.60 -4.82
N ILE A 325 -13.17 4.75 -5.25
CA ILE A 325 -12.29 3.62 -5.60
C ILE A 325 -12.07 2.72 -4.37
N TYR A 326 -11.89 3.30 -3.19
CA TYR A 326 -11.63 2.55 -1.96
C TYR A 326 -12.90 2.06 -1.23
N LYS A 327 -14.10 2.28 -1.78
CA LYS A 327 -15.30 1.53 -1.36
C LYS A 327 -15.16 0.04 -1.65
N ASP A 328 -14.48 -0.32 -2.72
CA ASP A 328 -14.16 -1.70 -3.04
C ASP A 328 -12.94 -2.15 -2.25
N LYS A 329 -13.16 -3.02 -1.26
CA LYS A 329 -12.09 -3.56 -0.39
C LYS A 329 -11.03 -4.36 -1.16
N SER A 330 -11.31 -4.83 -2.37
CA SER A 330 -10.30 -5.46 -3.23
C SER A 330 -9.18 -4.51 -3.66
N ASN A 331 -9.41 -3.20 -3.53
CA ASN A 331 -8.41 -2.15 -3.76
C ASN A 331 -7.55 -1.84 -2.53
N TRP A 332 -7.86 -2.44 -1.38
CA TRP A 332 -7.09 -2.22 -0.15
C TRP A 332 -5.83 -3.06 -0.21
N TRP A 333 -4.72 -2.39 -0.29
CA TRP A 333 -3.42 -3.04 -0.28
C TRP A 333 -2.63 -2.66 0.96
N ASN A 334 -2.08 -3.67 1.60
CA ASN A 334 -1.11 -3.53 2.68
C ASN A 334 0.13 -4.31 2.32
N GLN A 335 1.27 -3.84 2.80
CA GLN A 335 2.47 -4.66 2.75
C GLN A 335 2.23 -5.93 3.56
N PRO A 336 2.35 -7.13 2.94
CA PRO A 336 2.10 -8.36 3.66
C PRO A 336 3.18 -8.60 4.73
N THR A 337 2.76 -9.11 5.86
CA THR A 337 3.67 -9.58 6.89
C THR A 337 4.34 -10.87 6.43
N LEU A 338 5.66 -10.90 6.46
CA LEU A 338 6.41 -12.09 6.05
C LEU A 338 6.29 -13.17 7.11
N CYS A 339 5.85 -14.37 6.71
CA CYS A 339 5.83 -15.57 7.55
C CYS A 339 6.71 -16.66 6.97
N GLY A 340 7.09 -17.62 7.79
CA GLY A 340 7.81 -18.80 7.35
C GLY A 340 6.91 -19.81 6.64
N VAL A 341 7.50 -20.77 5.92
CA VAL A 341 6.76 -21.88 5.32
C VAL A 341 6.14 -22.78 6.39
N TRP A 342 6.69 -22.78 7.59
CA TRP A 342 6.13 -23.41 8.79
C TRP A 342 6.07 -22.38 9.92
N GLU A 343 4.95 -22.43 10.67
CA GLU A 343 4.69 -21.61 11.84
C GLU A 343 4.01 -22.45 12.94
N THR A 344 4.09 -21.97 14.18
CA THR A 344 3.46 -22.59 15.33
C THR A 344 2.09 -21.99 15.59
N PHE A 345 1.12 -22.85 15.86
CA PHE A 345 -0.26 -22.49 16.25
C PHE A 345 -0.55 -23.12 17.60
N GLU A 346 -1.35 -22.45 18.41
CA GLU A 346 -1.78 -22.97 19.70
C GLU A 346 -3.26 -23.35 19.66
N HIS A 347 -3.59 -24.56 20.16
CA HIS A 347 -4.95 -25.03 20.33
C HIS A 347 -5.18 -25.39 21.80
N GLU A 348 -6.33 -25.01 22.35
CA GLU A 348 -6.64 -25.16 23.77
C GLU A 348 -6.43 -26.60 24.32
N ILE A 349 -6.81 -27.61 23.53
CA ILE A 349 -6.74 -29.03 23.95
C ILE A 349 -5.44 -29.70 23.49
N PHE A 350 -5.02 -29.43 22.24
CA PHE A 350 -3.88 -30.14 21.66
C PHE A 350 -2.54 -29.45 21.96
N GLY A 351 -2.57 -28.25 22.52
CA GLY A 351 -1.37 -27.45 22.74
C GLY A 351 -0.82 -26.85 21.44
N ASN A 352 0.49 -26.78 21.34
CA ASN A 352 1.15 -26.22 20.19
C ASN A 352 1.17 -27.22 19.01
N LEU A 353 0.82 -26.74 17.83
CA LEU A 353 0.76 -27.50 16.60
C LEU A 353 1.58 -26.80 15.50
N ILE A 354 2.43 -27.53 14.82
CA ILE A 354 3.13 -26.98 13.66
C ILE A 354 2.18 -26.97 12.45
N GLY A 355 2.07 -25.83 11.80
CA GLY A 355 1.29 -25.64 10.59
C GLY A 355 2.16 -25.27 9.39
N LYS A 356 1.94 -25.94 8.25
CA LYS A 356 2.53 -25.56 6.97
C LYS A 356 1.65 -24.52 6.30
N MET A 357 2.24 -23.42 5.87
CA MET A 357 1.60 -22.39 5.04
C MET A 357 1.57 -22.87 3.59
N ASP A 358 0.39 -23.32 3.11
CA ASP A 358 0.22 -23.92 1.77
C ASP A 358 -0.41 -22.93 0.79
N THR A 359 0.44 -22.17 0.08
CA THR A 359 0.03 -21.21 -0.95
C THR A 359 -0.68 -21.86 -2.13
N GLY A 360 -0.52 -23.19 -2.32
CA GLY A 360 -1.21 -23.97 -3.33
C GLY A 360 -2.65 -24.35 -2.95
N ASN A 361 -2.98 -24.34 -1.65
CA ASN A 361 -4.32 -24.70 -1.19
C ASN A 361 -5.29 -23.51 -1.33
N SER A 362 -6.03 -23.47 -2.44
CA SER A 362 -7.09 -22.47 -2.71
C SER A 362 -8.47 -22.87 -2.16
N SER A 363 -8.57 -23.99 -1.44
CA SER A 363 -9.79 -24.44 -0.78
C SER A 363 -10.23 -23.43 0.29
N GLU A 364 -11.52 -23.31 0.53
CA GLU A 364 -12.11 -22.52 1.64
C GLU A 364 -11.76 -23.08 3.03
N THR A 365 -11.25 -24.32 3.09
CA THR A 365 -10.88 -25.00 4.34
C THR A 365 -9.40 -25.27 4.42
N SER A 366 -8.81 -25.03 5.59
CA SER A 366 -7.53 -25.60 5.98
C SER A 366 -7.67 -27.10 6.27
N VAL A 367 -6.57 -27.79 6.55
CA VAL A 367 -6.60 -29.21 6.92
C VAL A 367 -5.95 -29.40 8.28
N ILE A 368 -6.56 -30.20 9.14
CA ILE A 368 -5.97 -30.65 10.39
C ILE A 368 -5.87 -32.18 10.40
N HIS A 369 -4.75 -32.68 10.91
CA HIS A 369 -4.56 -34.12 11.11
C HIS A 369 -5.52 -34.67 12.17
N ALA A 370 -6.09 -35.85 11.88
CA ALA A 370 -6.89 -36.58 12.84
C ALA A 370 -6.55 -38.06 12.74
N ASP A 371 -6.19 -38.69 13.88
CA ASP A 371 -5.84 -40.11 13.96
C ASP A 371 -7.08 -40.99 13.78
N GLU A 372 -8.20 -40.59 14.39
CA GLU A 372 -9.49 -41.28 14.31
C GLU A 372 -10.58 -40.26 13.98
N ILE A 373 -11.50 -40.61 13.10
CA ILE A 373 -12.61 -39.73 12.69
C ILE A 373 -13.90 -40.56 12.69
N GLU A 374 -14.85 -40.19 13.54
CA GLU A 374 -16.18 -40.80 13.59
C GLU A 374 -17.27 -39.75 13.43
N VAL A 375 -18.06 -39.83 12.36
CA VAL A 375 -19.18 -38.93 12.11
C VAL A 375 -20.45 -39.51 12.69
N LYS A 376 -21.09 -38.78 13.63
CA LYS A 376 -22.35 -39.17 14.27
C LYS A 376 -23.35 -38.01 14.15
N ASP A 377 -24.35 -38.21 13.30
CA ASP A 377 -25.38 -37.19 13.03
C ASP A 377 -24.81 -35.83 12.68
N LYS A 378 -24.99 -34.85 13.58
CA LYS A 378 -24.51 -33.45 13.43
C LYS A 378 -23.16 -33.20 14.11
N ASN A 379 -22.47 -34.25 14.57
CA ASN A 379 -21.20 -34.14 15.27
C ASN A 379 -20.11 -34.99 14.64
N VAL A 380 -18.88 -34.64 14.86
CA VAL A 380 -17.70 -35.43 14.53
C VAL A 380 -16.91 -35.64 15.81
N ILE A 381 -16.62 -36.90 16.13
CA ILE A 381 -15.68 -37.25 17.19
C ILE A 381 -14.38 -37.62 16.51
N TRP A 382 -13.32 -36.94 16.90
CA TRP A 382 -12.02 -37.12 16.29
C TRP A 382 -10.90 -36.99 17.32
N SER A 383 -9.71 -37.48 17.00
CA SER A 383 -8.57 -37.47 17.89
C SER A 383 -7.32 -36.95 17.21
N LEU A 384 -6.43 -36.33 18.00
CA LEU A 384 -5.08 -35.93 17.59
C LEU A 384 -4.14 -36.16 18.77
N ASN A 385 -3.03 -36.87 18.53
CA ASN A 385 -2.06 -37.26 19.57
C ASN A 385 -2.72 -37.90 20.79
N GLY A 386 -3.66 -38.80 20.58
CA GLY A 386 -4.38 -39.54 21.62
C GLY A 386 -5.43 -38.74 22.40
N LYS A 387 -5.60 -37.44 22.16
CA LYS A 387 -6.64 -36.60 22.77
C LYS A 387 -7.87 -36.56 21.88
N LYS A 388 -9.06 -36.87 22.45
CA LYS A 388 -10.34 -36.90 21.72
C LYS A 388 -11.12 -35.60 21.90
N VAL A 389 -11.72 -35.14 20.82
CA VAL A 389 -12.55 -33.95 20.75
C VAL A 389 -13.86 -34.26 20.03
N LYS A 390 -14.94 -33.62 20.49
CA LYS A 390 -16.25 -33.58 19.81
C LYS A 390 -16.48 -32.22 19.21
N SER A 391 -16.61 -32.17 17.89
CA SER A 391 -16.88 -30.91 17.14
C SER A 391 -18.21 -31.00 16.42
N LYS A 392 -18.86 -29.88 16.16
CA LYS A 392 -20.06 -29.83 15.32
C LYS A 392 -19.65 -30.02 13.86
N LEU A 393 -20.34 -30.93 13.18
CA LEU A 393 -20.20 -31.09 11.74
C LEU A 393 -20.78 -29.85 11.02
N VAL A 394 -19.96 -29.19 10.24
CA VAL A 394 -20.42 -28.06 9.40
C VAL A 394 -20.98 -28.61 8.09
N LYS A 395 -20.21 -29.45 7.40
CA LYS A 395 -20.61 -30.14 6.16
C LYS A 395 -19.67 -31.30 5.87
N MET A 396 -20.09 -32.20 4.96
CA MET A 396 -19.19 -33.12 4.27
C MET A 396 -18.65 -32.45 3.01
N LYS A 397 -17.40 -32.71 2.66
CA LYS A 397 -16.72 -32.08 1.52
C LYS A 397 -16.00 -33.11 0.67
N ASP A 398 -16.30 -33.12 -0.63
CA ASP A 398 -15.61 -33.95 -1.59
C ASP A 398 -14.28 -33.33 -2.00
N ILE A 399 -13.20 -34.09 -1.88
CA ILE A 399 -11.83 -33.66 -2.17
C ILE A 399 -11.26 -34.50 -3.29
N LYS A 400 -10.79 -33.85 -4.34
CA LYS A 400 -10.02 -34.49 -5.41
C LYS A 400 -8.57 -34.63 -4.97
N LEU A 401 -8.08 -35.84 -4.84
CA LEU A 401 -6.69 -36.09 -4.47
C LEU A 401 -5.77 -35.78 -5.67
N GLY A 402 -4.90 -34.77 -5.49
CA GLY A 402 -3.92 -34.34 -6.50
C GLY A 402 -2.98 -35.51 -6.88
N GLY A 403 -2.79 -35.75 -8.17
CA GLY A 403 -1.90 -36.79 -8.70
C GLY A 403 -2.57 -38.09 -9.13
N PHE A 404 -3.81 -38.35 -8.74
CA PHE A 404 -4.59 -39.54 -9.19
C PHE A 404 -5.89 -39.07 -9.84
N ARG A 405 -5.96 -39.17 -11.15
CA ARG A 405 -7.15 -38.80 -11.95
C ARG A 405 -8.30 -39.70 -11.59
N ASN A 406 -9.02 -39.72 -10.60
CA ASN A 406 -10.26 -40.45 -10.25
C ASN A 406 -10.35 -40.89 -8.78
N ARG A 407 -9.58 -40.33 -7.86
CA ARG A 407 -9.81 -40.56 -6.43
C ARG A 407 -10.48 -39.34 -5.81
N GLU A 408 -11.75 -39.49 -5.49
CA GLU A 408 -12.51 -38.55 -4.70
C GLU A 408 -12.69 -39.14 -3.29
N GLU A 409 -12.52 -38.33 -2.29
CA GLU A 409 -12.68 -38.70 -0.89
C GLU A 409 -13.56 -37.64 -0.21
N THR A 410 -14.56 -38.11 0.53
CA THR A 410 -15.46 -37.20 1.27
C THR A 410 -14.98 -37.06 2.71
N ARG A 411 -14.69 -35.83 3.14
CA ARG A 411 -14.15 -35.54 4.47
C ARG A 411 -15.06 -34.61 5.26
N PRO A 412 -15.17 -34.80 6.58
CA PRO A 412 -15.94 -33.88 7.42
C PRO A 412 -15.22 -32.53 7.59
N VAL A 413 -15.99 -31.48 7.61
CA VAL A 413 -15.55 -30.10 7.89
C VAL A 413 -16.07 -29.68 9.25
N VAL A 414 -15.17 -29.18 10.08
CA VAL A 414 -15.45 -28.66 11.42
C VAL A 414 -14.89 -27.24 11.57
N GLU A 415 -15.48 -26.44 12.44
CA GLU A 415 -14.92 -25.16 12.85
C GLU A 415 -14.01 -25.36 14.05
N ILE A 416 -12.79 -24.85 13.99
CA ILE A 416 -11.79 -24.97 15.04
C ILE A 416 -11.25 -23.58 15.38
N GLU A 417 -11.13 -23.30 16.68
CA GLU A 417 -10.43 -22.11 17.19
C GLU A 417 -8.95 -22.44 17.38
N ILE A 418 -8.11 -21.68 16.72
CA ILE A 418 -6.64 -21.74 16.87
C ILE A 418 -6.13 -20.36 17.23
N LYS A 419 -5.06 -20.31 18.02
CA LYS A 419 -4.35 -19.08 18.30
C LYS A 419 -3.09 -19.02 17.43
N PHE A 420 -2.95 -17.92 16.70
CA PHE A 420 -1.76 -17.62 15.92
C PHE A 420 -1.18 -16.30 16.41
N GLN A 421 0.09 -16.29 16.79
CA GLN A 421 0.71 -15.22 17.55
C GLN A 421 -0.10 -14.97 18.86
N GLN A 422 -0.66 -13.76 19.06
CA GLN A 422 -1.43 -13.40 20.24
C GLN A 422 -2.95 -13.37 19.99
N THR A 423 -3.41 -13.78 18.81
CA THR A 423 -4.82 -13.63 18.40
C THR A 423 -5.48 -14.98 18.15
N LYS A 424 -6.69 -15.15 18.68
CA LYS A 424 -7.55 -16.32 18.43
C LYS A 424 -8.32 -16.14 17.14
N HIS A 425 -8.36 -17.21 16.35
CA HIS A 425 -9.04 -17.24 15.06
C HIS A 425 -9.91 -18.49 14.94
N LYS A 426 -11.10 -18.36 14.36
CA LYS A 426 -11.99 -19.48 14.03
C LYS A 426 -11.98 -19.73 12.55
N TYR A 427 -11.55 -20.93 12.17
CA TYR A 427 -11.50 -21.32 10.76
C TYR A 427 -12.14 -22.67 10.53
N LEU A 428 -12.51 -22.91 9.27
CA LEU A 428 -13.01 -24.21 8.81
C LEU A 428 -11.84 -25.13 8.46
N PHE A 429 -11.84 -26.31 9.07
CA PHE A 429 -10.86 -27.36 8.82
C PHE A 429 -11.53 -28.61 8.29
N THR A 430 -10.91 -29.21 7.29
CA THR A 430 -11.18 -30.57 6.88
C THR A 430 -10.37 -31.53 7.75
N LEU A 431 -10.99 -32.54 8.33
CA LEU A 431 -10.27 -33.58 9.06
C LEU A 431 -9.72 -34.61 8.08
N ASP A 432 -8.44 -34.98 8.26
CA ASP A 432 -7.73 -35.92 7.37
C ASP A 432 -6.66 -36.69 8.14
N ASP A 433 -6.52 -37.96 7.88
CA ASP A 433 -5.33 -38.72 8.31
C ASP A 433 -4.15 -38.32 7.40
N ARG A 434 -3.25 -37.50 7.92
CA ARG A 434 -2.10 -36.99 7.17
C ARG A 434 -0.86 -37.90 7.25
N GLY A 435 -0.94 -39.03 7.92
CA GLY A 435 0.11 -40.04 7.92
C GLY A 435 1.48 -39.53 8.36
N GLY A 436 1.58 -38.88 9.50
CA GLY A 436 2.85 -38.33 10.05
C GLY A 436 3.38 -37.05 9.42
N LYS A 437 2.60 -36.41 8.54
CA LYS A 437 2.90 -35.06 8.04
C LYS A 437 2.55 -34.00 9.09
N THR A 438 3.01 -32.76 8.86
CA THR A 438 2.69 -31.58 9.70
C THR A 438 1.21 -31.56 10.08
N PRO A 439 0.86 -31.41 11.37
CA PRO A 439 -0.52 -31.47 11.85
C PRO A 439 -1.50 -30.54 11.16
N LEU A 440 -1.05 -29.31 10.86
CA LEU A 440 -1.88 -28.31 10.19
C LEU A 440 -1.37 -28.03 8.76
N LEU A 441 -2.31 -27.85 7.86
CA LEU A 441 -2.06 -27.32 6.52
C LEU A 441 -2.95 -26.09 6.33
N MET A 442 -2.36 -24.92 6.46
CA MET A 442 -3.08 -23.64 6.39
C MET A 442 -3.31 -23.23 4.94
N ASN A 443 -4.53 -22.86 4.62
CA ASN A 443 -4.93 -22.52 3.27
C ASN A 443 -4.62 -21.08 2.88
N ARG A 444 -4.80 -20.76 1.60
CA ARG A 444 -4.60 -19.41 1.07
C ARG A 444 -5.54 -18.38 1.71
N HIS A 445 -6.77 -18.75 2.08
CA HIS A 445 -7.71 -17.83 2.73
C HIS A 445 -7.20 -17.35 4.07
N PHE A 446 -6.63 -18.24 4.89
CA PHE A 446 -5.97 -17.85 6.13
C PHE A 446 -4.86 -16.81 5.91
N MET A 447 -3.98 -17.07 4.93
CA MET A 447 -2.88 -16.16 4.62
C MET A 447 -3.38 -14.82 4.07
N THR A 448 -4.41 -14.84 3.23
CA THR A 448 -4.99 -13.61 2.66
C THR A 448 -5.70 -12.78 3.74
N GLU A 449 -6.45 -13.42 4.65
CA GLU A 449 -7.17 -12.73 5.72
C GLU A 449 -6.19 -12.04 6.69
N LEU A 450 -5.06 -12.66 6.97
CA LEU A 450 -4.03 -12.10 7.85
C LEU A 450 -2.95 -11.31 7.10
N ASN A 451 -3.13 -11.11 5.79
CA ASN A 451 -2.17 -10.41 4.93
C ASN A 451 -0.73 -10.95 5.08
N LEU A 452 -0.57 -12.28 4.90
CA LEU A 452 0.71 -12.96 5.04
C LEU A 452 1.33 -13.27 3.68
N ALA A 453 2.64 -13.01 3.53
CA ALA A 453 3.48 -13.50 2.46
C ALA A 453 4.39 -14.62 2.98
N VAL A 454 4.45 -15.74 2.28
CA VAL A 454 5.25 -16.88 2.70
C VAL A 454 6.65 -16.83 2.14
N ASP A 455 7.66 -16.87 2.99
CA ASP A 455 9.05 -17.12 2.59
C ASP A 455 9.28 -18.63 2.59
N PRO A 456 9.43 -19.27 1.41
CA PRO A 456 9.61 -20.71 1.32
C PRO A 456 10.97 -21.20 1.83
N SER A 457 11.94 -20.31 1.99
CA SER A 457 13.30 -20.62 2.44
C SER A 457 13.46 -20.61 3.96
N ARG A 458 12.51 -20.00 4.69
CA ARG A 458 12.57 -19.82 6.15
C ARG A 458 11.39 -20.45 6.86
N LYS A 459 11.59 -20.75 8.14
CA LYS A 459 10.60 -21.37 9.04
C LYS A 459 10.53 -20.56 10.31
N PHE A 460 9.35 -20.52 10.94
CA PHE A 460 9.16 -19.88 12.24
C PHE A 460 9.66 -18.41 12.26
N ILE A 461 9.17 -17.59 11.32
CA ILE A 461 9.50 -16.16 11.25
C ILE A 461 8.66 -15.37 12.26
N LEU A 462 7.37 -15.73 12.38
CA LEU A 462 6.41 -15.03 13.24
C LEU A 462 6.19 -15.70 14.58
N THR A 463 6.60 -16.95 14.71
CA THR A 463 6.40 -17.78 15.89
C THR A 463 7.68 -18.52 16.27
N GLU A 464 7.80 -18.94 17.52
CA GLU A 464 8.92 -19.74 17.97
C GLU A 464 8.76 -21.21 17.49
N LYS A 465 9.89 -21.86 17.19
CA LYS A 465 9.94 -23.29 16.97
C LYS A 465 9.65 -24.00 18.28
N ILE A 466 8.74 -24.96 18.25
CA ILE A 466 8.51 -25.84 19.40
C ILE A 466 9.57 -26.94 19.36
N ASP A 467 10.22 -27.21 20.48
CA ASP A 467 10.98 -28.45 20.66
C ASP A 467 9.97 -29.59 20.76
N GLU A 468 10.14 -30.63 19.93
CA GLU A 468 9.31 -31.83 19.87
C GLU A 468 9.44 -32.68 21.14
#